data_085fca558d99cd450560d6c3de54b2da
#
_entry.id   085fca558d99cd450560d6c3de54b2da
#
_cell.length_a   1.000
_cell.length_b   1.000
_cell.length_c   1.000
_cell.angle_alpha   90.00
_cell.angle_beta   90.00
_cell.angle_gamma   90.00
#
_symmetry.space_group_name_H-M   'P 1'
#
loop_
_entity.id
_entity.type
_entity.pdbx_description
1 polymer ?
#
loop_
_entity_poly.entity_id
_entity_poly.type
_entity_poly.pdbx_seq_one_letter_code
_entity_poly.pdbx_strand_id
1 'polypeptide(L)'
;MVIGSAISGGVRNIYMHDCQISGTMQGIRLKSMRGRGGYVHDVRIENMEINDVSDQAIQINMFYEYSTVMPKSQEPSDFDGIHISNVRGGGAAVGIEIKGLPEHKLKNISLENIKLKADEAFICSNVESMELKQVSAEGRCKSAFHI
;
A
#
# COMPACT_ATOMS: atom_id res chain seq x y z
N MET A 1 7.05 7.95 2.98
CA MET A 1 6.27 8.64 1.91
C MET A 1 4.78 8.45 2.14
N VAL A 2 3.94 9.48 1.97
CA VAL A 2 2.47 9.36 2.15
C VAL A 2 1.72 10.09 1.03
N ILE A 3 0.72 9.42 0.44
CA ILE A 3 -0.30 10.02 -0.42
C ILE A 3 -1.65 9.88 0.31
N GLY A 4 -2.36 10.97 0.54
CA GLY A 4 -3.66 10.95 1.22
C GLY A 4 -3.57 11.35 2.70
N SER A 5 -4.68 11.30 3.41
CA SER A 5 -6.02 10.80 3.05
C SER A 5 -6.87 11.82 2.26
N ALA A 6 -6.53 13.11 2.26
CA ALA A 6 -7.29 14.17 1.59
C ALA A 6 -6.91 14.22 0.10
N ILE A 7 -7.61 13.42 -0.71
CA ILE A 7 -7.37 13.27 -2.15
C ILE A 7 -8.57 13.73 -3.01
N SER A 8 -9.44 14.55 -2.47
CA SER A 8 -10.70 14.96 -3.15
C SER A 8 -10.48 15.62 -4.52
N GLY A 9 -9.33 16.26 -4.75
CA GLY A 9 -8.94 16.81 -6.06
C GLY A 9 -8.27 15.80 -6.99
N GLY A 10 -8.03 14.58 -6.51
CA GLY A 10 -7.28 13.55 -7.23
C GLY A 10 -5.76 13.73 -7.19
N VAL A 11 -5.05 12.62 -7.30
CA VAL A 11 -3.59 12.52 -7.41
C VAL A 11 -3.27 11.60 -8.57
N ARG A 12 -2.40 11.99 -9.49
CA ARG A 12 -1.98 11.15 -10.62
C ARG A 12 -0.57 11.49 -11.11
N ASN A 13 -0.02 10.57 -11.90
CA ASN A 13 1.29 10.73 -12.54
C ASN A 13 2.40 11.01 -11.51
N ILE A 14 2.45 10.22 -10.45
CA ILE A 14 3.50 10.30 -9.44
C ILE A 14 4.59 9.29 -9.79
N TYR A 15 5.83 9.76 -9.81
CA TYR A 15 7.01 8.91 -9.90
C TYR A 15 7.97 9.23 -8.75
N MET A 16 8.26 8.22 -7.95
CA MET A 16 9.20 8.30 -6.84
C MET A 16 10.20 7.16 -6.92
N HIS A 17 11.48 7.47 -6.80
CA HIS A 17 12.52 6.47 -6.92
C HIS A 17 13.78 6.77 -6.10
N ASP A 18 14.62 5.75 -5.92
CA ASP A 18 15.95 5.84 -5.33
C ASP A 18 15.95 6.49 -3.93
N CYS A 19 15.00 6.08 -3.06
CA CYS A 19 14.86 6.65 -1.74
C CYS A 19 15.12 5.63 -0.63
N GLN A 20 15.58 6.15 0.50
CA GLN A 20 15.71 5.41 1.76
C GLN A 20 14.74 5.97 2.80
N ILE A 21 14.03 5.08 3.49
CA ILE A 21 13.09 5.41 4.56
C ILE A 21 13.49 4.61 5.80
N SER A 22 13.68 5.28 6.92
CA SER A 22 14.04 4.62 8.17
C SER A 22 13.50 5.38 9.38
N GLY A 23 13.18 4.64 10.46
CA GLY A 23 12.76 5.23 11.74
C GLY A 23 11.41 5.93 11.70
N THR A 24 10.48 5.48 10.87
CA THR A 24 9.14 6.08 10.72
C THR A 24 8.04 5.07 11.08
N MET A 25 6.78 5.53 11.17
CA MET A 25 5.65 4.60 11.37
C MET A 25 5.39 3.75 10.14
N GLN A 26 5.34 4.35 8.95
CA GLN A 26 5.13 3.63 7.69
C GLN A 26 6.19 4.03 6.66
N GLY A 27 6.52 3.07 5.79
CA GLY A 27 7.39 3.33 4.66
C GLY A 27 6.65 4.00 3.50
N ILE A 28 6.12 3.21 2.57
CA ILE A 28 5.25 3.67 1.49
C ILE A 28 3.81 3.58 1.97
N ARG A 29 3.07 4.70 1.88
CA ARG A 29 1.68 4.73 2.33
C ARG A 29 0.78 5.49 1.36
N LEU A 30 -0.20 4.79 0.78
CA LEU A 30 -1.29 5.38 0.01
C LEU A 30 -2.58 5.13 0.78
N LYS A 31 -3.28 6.19 1.16
CA LYS A 31 -4.46 6.06 2.03
C LYS A 31 -5.61 6.94 1.62
N SER A 32 -6.81 6.44 1.83
CA SER A 32 -8.05 7.19 1.77
C SER A 32 -9.08 6.60 2.72
N MET A 33 -10.27 7.17 2.74
CA MET A 33 -11.41 6.69 3.50
C MET A 33 -12.71 6.99 2.78
N ARG A 34 -13.78 6.31 3.18
CA ARG A 34 -15.13 6.62 2.70
C ARG A 34 -15.45 8.11 2.89
N GLY A 35 -16.16 8.70 1.94
CA GLY A 35 -16.56 10.11 1.96
C GLY A 35 -15.50 11.11 1.51
N ARG A 36 -14.29 10.67 1.15
CA ARG A 36 -13.25 11.57 0.63
C ARG A 36 -13.38 11.84 -0.86
N GLY A 37 -13.88 10.87 -1.64
CA GLY A 37 -13.91 10.98 -3.10
C GLY A 37 -12.51 11.07 -3.71
N GLY A 38 -12.41 11.57 -4.92
CA GLY A 38 -11.16 11.74 -5.64
C GLY A 38 -10.51 10.42 -6.07
N TYR A 39 -9.26 10.49 -6.49
CA TYR A 39 -8.57 9.32 -7.03
C TYR A 39 -7.05 9.35 -6.76
N VAL A 40 -6.44 8.17 -6.82
CA VAL A 40 -4.98 7.97 -6.88
C VAL A 40 -4.69 7.08 -8.09
N HIS A 41 -4.17 7.66 -9.15
CA HIS A 41 -3.92 6.99 -10.41
C HIS A 41 -2.47 7.14 -10.87
N ASP A 42 -1.97 6.16 -11.60
CA ASP A 42 -0.66 6.20 -12.25
C ASP A 42 0.47 6.57 -11.28
N VAL A 43 0.59 5.81 -10.21
CA VAL A 43 1.66 5.95 -9.22
C VAL A 43 2.72 4.89 -9.47
N ARG A 44 3.95 5.32 -9.67
CA ARG A 44 5.12 4.44 -9.80
C ARG A 44 6.12 4.74 -8.69
N ILE A 45 6.53 3.69 -7.97
CA ILE A 45 7.50 3.77 -6.88
C ILE A 45 8.55 2.68 -7.10
N GLU A 46 9.83 3.07 -7.18
CA GLU A 46 10.91 2.17 -7.54
C GLU A 46 12.15 2.36 -6.67
N ASN A 47 12.94 1.29 -6.53
CA ASN A 47 14.25 1.33 -5.89
C ASN A 47 14.21 1.92 -4.47
N MET A 48 13.39 1.33 -3.61
CA MET A 48 13.23 1.81 -2.23
C MET A 48 13.95 0.91 -1.24
N GLU A 49 14.58 1.52 -0.26
CA GLU A 49 15.09 0.83 0.93
C GLU A 49 14.30 1.28 2.16
N ILE A 50 13.62 0.34 2.85
CA ILE A 50 12.71 0.64 3.96
C ILE A 50 13.14 -0.16 5.18
N ASN A 51 13.65 0.52 6.21
CA ASN A 51 14.13 -0.11 7.43
C ASN A 51 13.54 0.53 8.68
N ASP A 52 13.36 -0.28 9.73
CA ASP A 52 12.97 0.18 11.08
C ASP A 52 11.69 1.05 11.06
N VAL A 53 10.66 0.59 10.36
CA VAL A 53 9.33 1.20 10.42
C VAL A 53 8.47 0.44 11.45
N SER A 54 7.72 1.17 12.29
CA SER A 54 6.98 0.53 13.39
C SER A 54 5.73 -0.21 12.94
N ASP A 55 5.11 0.21 11.85
CA ASP A 55 3.85 -0.38 11.35
C ASP A 55 4.06 -1.10 10.00
N GLN A 56 3.64 -0.52 8.88
CA GLN A 56 3.70 -1.16 7.57
C GLN A 56 4.87 -0.66 6.72
N ALA A 57 5.62 -1.57 6.09
CA ALA A 57 6.61 -1.17 5.10
C ALA A 57 5.94 -0.65 3.81
N ILE A 58 4.93 -1.36 3.31
CA ILE A 58 4.09 -0.93 2.18
C ILE A 58 2.63 -1.00 2.61
N GLN A 59 1.90 0.11 2.49
CA GLN A 59 0.48 0.19 2.81
C GLN A 59 -0.31 0.89 1.69
N ILE A 60 -1.32 0.20 1.16
CA ILE A 60 -2.37 0.79 0.31
C ILE A 60 -3.70 0.53 0.99
N ASN A 61 -4.33 1.55 1.58
CA ASN A 61 -5.45 1.34 2.49
C ASN A 61 -6.55 2.38 2.32
N MET A 62 -7.76 1.90 1.97
CA MET A 62 -8.97 2.72 1.84
C MET A 62 -9.82 2.70 3.12
N PHE A 63 -9.35 2.09 4.20
CA PHE A 63 -10.00 2.03 5.52
C PHE A 63 -9.33 2.96 6.54
N TYR A 64 -8.78 4.08 6.09
CA TYR A 64 -8.12 5.00 7.01
C TYR A 64 -9.10 5.52 8.06
N GLU A 65 -8.70 5.47 9.33
CA GLU A 65 -9.46 5.91 10.52
C GLU A 65 -10.87 5.31 10.61
N TYR A 66 -11.88 6.10 10.35
CA TYR A 66 -13.29 5.79 10.61
C TYR A 66 -14.03 5.17 9.41
N SER A 67 -13.32 4.69 8.40
CA SER A 67 -13.97 4.12 7.20
C SER A 67 -14.97 3.00 7.50
N THR A 68 -14.75 2.25 8.56
CA THR A 68 -15.65 1.16 8.96
C THR A 68 -16.99 1.63 9.52
N VAL A 69 -17.05 2.83 10.09
CA VAL A 69 -18.26 3.44 10.66
C VAL A 69 -18.90 4.47 9.74
N MET A 70 -18.19 4.91 8.71
CA MET A 70 -18.74 5.83 7.72
C MET A 70 -19.65 5.08 6.74
N PRO A 71 -20.78 5.69 6.32
CA PRO A 71 -21.64 5.10 5.31
C PRO A 71 -20.89 4.96 3.97
N LYS A 72 -21.38 4.05 3.12
CA LYS A 72 -20.88 3.94 1.75
C LYS A 72 -21.06 5.27 1.04
N SER A 73 -20.04 5.73 0.36
CA SER A 73 -20.10 6.94 -0.46
C SER A 73 -20.66 6.61 -1.83
N GLN A 74 -21.43 7.54 -2.41
CA GLN A 74 -21.84 7.46 -3.82
C GLN A 74 -20.64 7.67 -4.75
N GLU A 75 -19.66 8.45 -4.31
CA GLU A 75 -18.41 8.70 -5.02
C GLU A 75 -17.23 8.26 -4.12
N PRO A 76 -16.91 6.96 -4.08
CA PRO A 76 -15.75 6.48 -3.32
C PRO A 76 -14.45 6.97 -3.96
N SER A 77 -13.39 7.02 -3.17
CA SER A 77 -12.06 7.24 -3.74
C SER A 77 -11.68 6.09 -4.66
N ASP A 78 -11.07 6.37 -5.80
CA ASP A 78 -10.66 5.37 -6.79
C ASP A 78 -9.14 5.23 -6.82
N PHE A 79 -8.63 4.01 -6.64
CA PHE A 79 -7.20 3.69 -6.67
C PHE A 79 -6.94 2.74 -7.83
N ASP A 80 -6.17 3.20 -8.82
CA ASP A 80 -5.91 2.48 -10.05
C ASP A 80 -4.48 2.73 -10.58
N GLY A 81 -3.82 1.69 -11.09
CA GLY A 81 -2.50 1.83 -11.70
C GLY A 81 -1.40 2.18 -10.71
N ILE A 82 -1.27 1.41 -9.62
CA ILE A 82 -0.21 1.59 -8.63
C ILE A 82 0.85 0.51 -8.83
N HIS A 83 2.06 0.92 -9.21
CA HIS A 83 3.19 0.04 -9.49
C HIS A 83 4.32 0.30 -8.50
N ILE A 84 4.70 -0.74 -7.75
CA ILE A 84 5.79 -0.67 -6.77
C ILE A 84 6.81 -1.76 -7.12
N SER A 85 8.06 -1.37 -7.34
CA SER A 85 9.12 -2.30 -7.72
C SER A 85 10.45 -2.08 -7.01
N ASN A 86 11.26 -3.13 -6.93
CA ASN A 86 12.61 -3.07 -6.35
C ASN A 86 12.61 -2.48 -4.93
N VAL A 87 11.84 -3.08 -4.03
CA VAL A 87 11.78 -2.67 -2.61
C VAL A 87 12.44 -3.72 -1.73
N ARG A 88 13.32 -3.28 -0.85
CA ARG A 88 13.96 -4.14 0.15
C ARG A 88 13.94 -3.49 1.52
N GLY A 89 14.03 -4.32 2.55
CA GLY A 89 14.17 -3.82 3.92
C GLY A 89 13.62 -4.74 4.99
N GLY A 90 13.50 -4.22 6.19
CA GLY A 90 13.04 -4.98 7.34
C GLY A 90 12.74 -4.15 8.57
N GLY A 91 12.20 -4.84 9.60
CA GLY A 91 11.88 -4.20 10.88
C GLY A 91 10.47 -3.59 10.93
N ALA A 92 9.57 -4.00 10.04
CA ALA A 92 8.16 -3.60 10.06
C ALA A 92 7.31 -4.59 10.87
N ALA A 93 6.20 -4.12 11.45
CA ALA A 93 5.19 -5.02 12.00
C ALA A 93 4.46 -5.78 10.87
N VAL A 94 4.13 -5.10 9.77
CA VAL A 94 3.54 -5.71 8.57
C VAL A 94 4.38 -5.36 7.34
N GLY A 95 4.74 -6.37 6.55
CA GLY A 95 5.51 -6.16 5.32
C GLY A 95 4.69 -5.42 4.27
N ILE A 96 3.55 -6.00 3.89
CA ILE A 96 2.67 -5.44 2.86
C ILE A 96 1.22 -5.51 3.33
N GLU A 97 0.52 -4.38 3.32
CA GLU A 97 -0.91 -4.29 3.57
C GLU A 97 -1.63 -3.63 2.39
N ILE A 98 -2.58 -4.34 1.78
CA ILE A 98 -3.40 -3.84 0.66
C ILE A 98 -4.87 -4.06 0.99
N LYS A 99 -5.62 -2.98 1.25
CA LYS A 99 -7.02 -3.02 1.66
C LYS A 99 -7.88 -2.04 0.87
N GLY A 100 -8.65 -2.56 -0.08
CA GLY A 100 -9.71 -1.81 -0.77
C GLY A 100 -11.03 -1.83 0.00
N LEU A 101 -12.00 -1.06 -0.44
CA LEU A 101 -13.38 -1.11 0.08
C LEU A 101 -14.14 -2.30 -0.54
N PRO A 102 -15.03 -2.96 0.20
CA PRO A 102 -15.87 -4.04 -0.37
C PRO A 102 -16.71 -3.57 -1.55
N GLU A 103 -17.20 -2.35 -1.49
CA GLU A 103 -18.02 -1.71 -2.54
C GLU A 103 -17.19 -1.06 -3.65
N HIS A 104 -15.89 -0.82 -3.43
CA HIS A 104 -15.00 -0.21 -4.41
C HIS A 104 -13.57 -0.74 -4.24
N LYS A 105 -13.24 -1.72 -5.08
CA LYS A 105 -11.99 -2.45 -4.99
C LYS A 105 -10.82 -1.66 -5.60
N LEU A 106 -9.63 -1.95 -5.13
CA LEU A 106 -8.38 -1.48 -5.74
C LEU A 106 -8.18 -2.16 -7.09
N LYS A 107 -7.65 -1.42 -8.08
CA LYS A 107 -7.44 -1.91 -9.45
C LYS A 107 -6.00 -1.74 -9.90
N ASN A 108 -5.55 -2.67 -10.73
CA ASN A 108 -4.26 -2.60 -11.41
C ASN A 108 -3.08 -2.31 -10.46
N ILE A 109 -3.01 -3.09 -9.37
CA ILE A 109 -1.90 -3.04 -8.43
C ILE A 109 -0.79 -3.98 -8.91
N SER A 110 0.43 -3.50 -9.01
CA SER A 110 1.59 -4.32 -9.39
C SER A 110 2.70 -4.20 -8.35
N LEU A 111 3.15 -5.35 -7.85
CA LEU A 111 4.31 -5.47 -6.97
C LEU A 111 5.36 -6.36 -7.66
N GLU A 112 6.56 -5.85 -7.85
CA GLU A 112 7.64 -6.57 -8.52
C GLU A 112 8.96 -6.47 -7.76
N ASN A 113 9.66 -7.58 -7.60
CA ASN A 113 10.95 -7.65 -6.92
C ASN A 113 10.94 -6.98 -5.53
N ILE A 114 10.07 -7.48 -4.66
CA ILE A 114 9.92 -7.01 -3.28
C ILE A 114 10.56 -8.03 -2.33
N LYS A 115 11.44 -7.55 -1.43
CA LYS A 115 12.08 -8.38 -0.40
C LYS A 115 12.01 -7.70 0.95
N LEU A 116 11.07 -8.11 1.79
CA LEU A 116 10.82 -7.51 3.10
C LEU A 116 10.92 -8.55 4.23
N LYS A 117 11.35 -8.09 5.41
CA LYS A 117 11.27 -8.83 6.67
C LYS A 117 10.38 -8.08 7.65
N ALA A 118 9.35 -8.75 8.15
CA ALA A 118 8.35 -8.15 9.03
C ALA A 118 7.87 -9.15 10.08
N ASP A 119 7.00 -8.75 11.01
CA ASP A 119 6.36 -9.72 11.92
C ASP A 119 5.23 -10.45 11.21
N GLU A 120 4.40 -9.74 10.44
CA GLU A 120 3.39 -10.29 9.54
C GLU A 120 3.77 -10.01 8.08
N ALA A 121 3.70 -11.03 7.22
CA ALA A 121 4.23 -10.92 5.87
C ALA A 121 3.34 -10.08 4.93
N PHE A 122 2.05 -10.48 4.79
CA PHE A 122 1.17 -9.94 3.77
C PHE A 122 -0.30 -9.97 4.18
N ILE A 123 -0.98 -8.82 4.05
CA ILE A 123 -2.42 -8.67 4.28
C ILE A 123 -3.05 -8.12 3.01
N CYS A 124 -4.07 -8.79 2.47
CA CYS A 124 -4.74 -8.35 1.25
C CYS A 124 -6.25 -8.56 1.33
N SER A 125 -7.03 -7.54 0.95
CA SER A 125 -8.48 -7.64 0.81
C SER A 125 -9.04 -6.63 -0.18
N ASN A 126 -10.16 -7.01 -0.83
CA ASN A 126 -10.92 -6.15 -1.74
C ASN A 126 -10.05 -5.52 -2.86
N VAL A 127 -9.32 -6.36 -3.55
CA VAL A 127 -8.55 -6.03 -4.75
C VAL A 127 -9.20 -6.72 -5.94
N GLU A 128 -9.42 -5.99 -7.03
CA GLU A 128 -10.01 -6.52 -8.26
C GLU A 128 -8.94 -7.13 -9.17
N SER A 129 -7.82 -6.41 -9.33
CA SER A 129 -6.71 -6.86 -10.16
C SER A 129 -5.36 -6.55 -9.52
N MET A 130 -4.53 -7.58 -9.37
CA MET A 130 -3.20 -7.46 -8.80
C MET A 130 -2.22 -8.40 -9.50
N GLU A 131 -1.06 -7.90 -9.83
CA GLU A 131 0.05 -8.67 -10.34
C GLU A 131 1.18 -8.72 -9.33
N LEU A 132 1.68 -9.91 -9.02
CA LEU A 132 2.79 -10.13 -8.11
C LEU A 132 3.89 -10.89 -8.83
N LYS A 133 5.10 -10.32 -8.86
CA LYS A 133 6.29 -10.92 -9.46
C LYS A 133 7.47 -10.85 -8.50
N GLN A 134 8.04 -11.98 -8.15
CA GLN A 134 9.22 -12.04 -7.26
C GLN A 134 8.98 -11.27 -5.94
N VAL A 135 7.84 -11.50 -5.31
CA VAL A 135 7.48 -10.88 -4.04
C VAL A 135 7.76 -11.86 -2.90
N SER A 136 8.59 -11.45 -1.97
CA SER A 136 8.92 -12.18 -0.75
C SER A 136 8.77 -11.28 0.45
N ALA A 137 7.93 -11.69 1.38
CA ALA A 137 7.82 -11.09 2.69
C ALA A 137 7.97 -12.19 3.75
N GLU A 138 9.00 -12.14 4.56
CA GLU A 138 9.27 -13.12 5.61
C GLU A 138 8.75 -12.60 6.94
N GLY A 139 7.84 -13.36 7.57
CA GLY A 139 7.30 -13.05 8.89
C GLY A 139 8.00 -13.81 10.02
N ARG A 140 8.15 -13.18 11.17
CA ARG A 140 8.71 -13.84 12.38
C ARG A 140 7.78 -14.93 12.93
N CYS A 141 6.48 -14.79 12.75
CA CYS A 141 5.45 -15.71 13.25
C CYS A 141 5.01 -16.76 12.23
N LYS A 142 5.93 -17.51 11.60
CA LYS A 142 5.65 -18.60 10.65
C LYS A 142 4.79 -18.20 9.43
N SER A 143 4.61 -16.93 9.16
CA SER A 143 3.97 -16.45 7.96
C SER A 143 5.05 -15.99 6.97
N ALA A 144 5.28 -16.76 5.93
CA ALA A 144 6.09 -16.35 4.79
C ALA A 144 5.22 -16.26 3.55
N PHE A 145 5.42 -15.24 2.77
CA PHE A 145 4.74 -15.03 1.50
C PHE A 145 5.78 -14.93 0.38
N HIS A 146 5.69 -15.84 -0.58
CA HIS A 146 6.61 -15.90 -1.72
C HIS A 146 5.81 -16.14 -3.00
N ILE A 147 6.03 -15.31 -4.00
CA ILE A 147 5.57 -15.51 -5.38
C ILE A 147 6.69 -15.16 -6.35
#